data_9e4b0ca5c0806b4d19f376b47d1ca97a
#
_entry.id   9e4b0ca5c0806b4d19f376b47d1ca97a
#
_cell.length_a   1.000
_cell.length_b   1.000
_cell.length_c   1.000
_cell.angle_alpha   90.00
_cell.angle_beta   90.00
_cell.angle_gamma   90.00
#
_symmetry.space_group_name_H-M   'P 1'
#
loop_
_entity.id
_entity.type
_entity.pdbx_description
1 polymer ?
#
loop_
_entity_poly.entity_id
_entity_poly.type
_entity_poly.pdbx_seq_one_letter_code
_entity_poly.pdbx_strand_id
1 'polypeptide(L)'
;FLAIGIVWLVSCVAEYLVYTPMLGAGGGYLAFITGNLINMKIPCAVNARDIVGAKTGTPENEIISTLSIATASLVTIVILALGVLLQSPALQPAFDNVVPALFGAMAYKYYRKNMKIALWPLVLMSVLFILVPGLLGSTSFMILPSGAIAIGVAYFRYRRSRKETAA
;
A
#
# COMPACT_ATOMS: atom_id res chain seq x y z
N PHE A 1 4.33 1.52 27.78
CA PHE A 1 3.10 0.94 27.19
C PHE A 1 2.14 2.03 26.70
N LEU A 2 1.79 3.03 27.51
CA LEU A 2 0.81 4.07 27.14
C LEU A 2 1.19 4.86 25.88
N ALA A 3 2.44 5.29 25.76
CA ALA A 3 2.90 6.07 24.59
C ALA A 3 2.77 5.29 23.27
N ILE A 4 3.10 4.01 23.27
CA ILE A 4 2.99 3.14 22.10
C ILE A 4 1.52 2.76 21.85
N GLY A 5 0.80 2.42 22.92
CA GLY A 5 -0.61 2.01 22.83
C GLY A 5 -1.54 3.08 22.28
N ILE A 6 -1.34 4.35 22.65
CA ILE A 6 -2.16 5.47 22.15
C ILE A 6 -1.92 5.66 20.65
N VAL A 7 -0.65 5.62 20.19
CA VAL A 7 -0.32 5.78 18.77
C VAL A 7 -0.97 4.66 17.94
N TRP A 8 -0.87 3.41 18.40
CA TRP A 8 -1.49 2.28 17.73
C TRP A 8 -3.01 2.35 17.72
N LEU A 9 -3.62 2.77 18.80
CA LEU A 9 -5.08 2.93 18.90
C LEU A 9 -5.58 3.99 17.92
N VAL A 10 -4.91 5.14 17.85
CA VAL A 10 -5.26 6.20 16.89
C VAL A 10 -5.11 5.70 15.45
N SER A 11 -4.02 4.96 15.15
CA SER A 11 -3.82 4.37 13.82
C SER A 11 -4.92 3.37 13.48
N CYS A 12 -5.28 2.47 14.39
CA CYS A 12 -6.37 1.50 14.19
C CYS A 12 -7.72 2.17 13.92
N VAL A 13 -8.04 3.23 14.67
CA VAL A 13 -9.29 3.97 14.44
C VAL A 13 -9.27 4.68 13.08
N ALA A 14 -8.16 5.30 12.73
CA ALA A 14 -8.01 5.95 11.43
C ALA A 14 -8.13 4.94 10.28
N GLU A 15 -7.46 3.79 10.37
CA GLU A 15 -7.57 2.71 9.38
C GLU A 15 -9.00 2.19 9.26
N TYR A 16 -9.69 1.97 10.37
CA TYR A 16 -11.09 1.54 10.37
C TYR A 16 -11.98 2.53 9.62
N LEU A 17 -11.87 3.82 9.94
CA LEU A 17 -12.69 4.88 9.32
C LEU A 17 -12.41 5.01 7.80
N VAL A 18 -11.16 4.85 7.38
CA VAL A 18 -10.77 4.97 5.98
C VAL A 18 -11.17 3.74 5.16
N TYR A 19 -10.94 2.53 5.70
CA TYR A 19 -11.08 1.31 4.90
C TYR A 19 -12.45 0.65 4.97
N THR A 20 -13.23 0.87 6.03
CA THR A 20 -14.58 0.32 6.15
C THR A 20 -15.50 0.73 4.99
N PRO A 21 -15.55 2.01 4.56
CA PRO A 21 -16.36 2.39 3.41
C PRO A 21 -15.89 1.78 2.08
N MET A 22 -14.60 1.46 1.99
CA MET A 22 -14.03 0.85 0.77
C MET A 22 -14.32 -0.65 0.66
N LEU A 23 -14.27 -1.35 1.78
CA LEU A 23 -14.31 -2.81 1.82
C LEU A 23 -15.71 -3.36 2.14
N GLY A 24 -16.57 -2.54 2.70
CA GLY A 24 -17.84 -2.97 3.30
C GLY A 24 -17.65 -3.66 4.65
N ALA A 25 -18.76 -4.01 5.30
CA ALA A 25 -18.72 -4.58 6.65
C ALA A 25 -18.06 -5.96 6.69
N GLY A 26 -18.42 -6.85 5.76
CA GLY A 26 -17.86 -8.20 5.68
C GLY A 26 -16.38 -8.22 5.31
N GLY A 27 -16.00 -7.46 4.30
CA GLY A 27 -14.61 -7.34 3.86
C GLY A 27 -13.73 -6.70 4.94
N GLY A 28 -14.21 -5.65 5.59
CA GLY A 28 -13.54 -4.99 6.71
C GLY A 28 -13.30 -5.96 7.87
N TYR A 29 -14.34 -6.65 8.33
CA TYR A 29 -14.24 -7.64 9.40
C TYR A 29 -13.17 -8.70 9.12
N LEU A 30 -13.22 -9.35 7.96
CA LEU A 30 -12.24 -10.36 7.58
C LEU A 30 -10.82 -9.77 7.49
N ALA A 31 -10.68 -8.57 6.93
CA ALA A 31 -9.39 -7.93 6.76
C ALA A 31 -8.73 -7.59 8.09
N PHE A 32 -9.48 -7.05 9.04
CA PHE A 32 -8.95 -6.69 10.37
C PHE A 32 -8.60 -7.93 11.21
N ILE A 33 -9.41 -8.99 11.17
CA ILE A 33 -9.10 -10.23 11.93
C ILE A 33 -7.91 -10.96 11.35
N THR A 34 -7.82 -11.08 10.04
CA THR A 34 -6.78 -11.87 9.39
C THR A 34 -5.48 -11.08 9.17
N GLY A 35 -5.47 -9.78 9.46
CA GLY A 35 -4.29 -8.91 9.35
C GLY A 35 -3.81 -8.68 7.91
N ASN A 36 -2.65 -8.06 7.76
CA ASN A 36 -2.01 -7.72 6.49
C ASN A 36 -2.93 -6.92 5.54
N LEU A 37 -3.64 -5.95 6.13
CA LEU A 37 -4.68 -5.17 5.47
C LEU A 37 -4.11 -4.35 4.30
N ILE A 38 -3.15 -3.48 4.60
CA ILE A 38 -2.64 -2.47 3.66
C ILE A 38 -1.84 -3.13 2.53
N ASN A 39 -0.97 -4.07 2.85
CA ASN A 39 0.00 -4.59 1.90
C ASN A 39 -0.60 -5.63 0.93
N MET A 40 -1.63 -6.35 1.33
CA MET A 40 -2.17 -7.44 0.53
C MET A 40 -3.68 -7.32 0.29
N LYS A 41 -4.49 -7.14 1.31
CA LYS A 41 -5.94 -7.27 1.19
C LYS A 41 -6.61 -6.12 0.48
N ILE A 42 -6.19 -4.89 0.78
CA ILE A 42 -6.69 -3.71 0.07
C ILE A 42 -6.35 -3.78 -1.43
N PRO A 43 -5.10 -4.05 -1.86
CA PRO A 43 -4.80 -4.25 -3.27
C PRO A 43 -5.61 -5.35 -3.94
N CYS A 44 -5.84 -6.48 -3.26
CA CYS A 44 -6.66 -7.56 -3.78
C CYS A 44 -8.12 -7.12 -3.98
N ALA A 45 -8.72 -6.46 -2.98
CA ALA A 45 -10.09 -5.97 -3.05
C ALA A 45 -10.27 -4.91 -4.14
N VAL A 46 -9.32 -3.95 -4.23
CA VAL A 46 -9.34 -2.90 -5.27
C VAL A 46 -9.21 -3.51 -6.66
N ASN A 47 -8.30 -4.46 -6.85
CA ASN A 47 -8.16 -5.12 -8.15
C ASN A 47 -9.40 -5.92 -8.54
N ALA A 48 -9.98 -6.67 -7.60
CA ALA A 48 -11.19 -7.44 -7.87
C ALA A 48 -12.37 -6.52 -8.24
N ARG A 49 -12.53 -5.42 -7.51
CA ARG A 49 -13.53 -4.39 -7.81
C ARG A 49 -13.31 -3.77 -9.19
N ASP A 50 -12.06 -3.41 -9.54
CA ASP A 50 -11.73 -2.81 -10.84
C ASP A 50 -12.01 -3.77 -12.00
N ILE A 51 -11.79 -5.08 -11.81
CA ILE A 51 -12.07 -6.12 -12.82
C ILE A 51 -13.57 -6.23 -13.09
N VAL A 52 -14.39 -6.20 -12.04
CA VAL A 52 -15.85 -6.35 -12.14
C VAL A 52 -16.53 -5.02 -12.51
N GLY A 53 -15.86 -3.88 -12.26
CA GLY A 53 -16.42 -2.55 -12.49
C GLY A 53 -17.37 -2.09 -11.39
N ALA A 54 -17.36 -2.71 -10.21
CA ALA A 54 -18.22 -2.35 -9.10
C ALA A 54 -17.83 -0.99 -8.50
N LYS A 55 -18.84 -0.20 -8.11
CA LYS A 55 -18.64 1.12 -7.49
C LYS A 55 -18.49 0.99 -5.98
N THR A 56 -17.59 1.77 -5.39
CA THR A 56 -17.42 1.85 -3.93
C THR A 56 -18.75 2.22 -3.25
N GLY A 57 -19.06 1.52 -2.15
CA GLY A 57 -20.29 1.76 -1.38
C GLY A 57 -21.54 1.06 -1.92
N THR A 58 -21.42 0.21 -2.94
CA THR A 58 -22.53 -0.62 -3.45
C THR A 58 -22.49 -2.01 -2.80
N PRO A 59 -23.65 -2.71 -2.72
CA PRO A 59 -23.67 -4.10 -2.24
C PRO A 59 -22.77 -5.04 -3.05
N GLU A 60 -22.64 -4.80 -4.35
CA GLU A 60 -21.72 -5.55 -5.21
C GLU A 60 -20.26 -5.38 -4.78
N ASN A 61 -19.86 -4.15 -4.46
CA ASN A 61 -18.52 -3.88 -3.95
C ASN A 61 -18.25 -4.62 -2.63
N GLU A 62 -19.24 -4.69 -1.74
CA GLU A 62 -19.10 -5.41 -0.47
C GLU A 62 -18.91 -6.91 -0.68
N ILE A 63 -19.71 -7.53 -1.54
CA ILE A 63 -19.60 -8.95 -1.87
C ILE A 63 -18.24 -9.25 -2.50
N ILE A 64 -17.82 -8.48 -3.51
CA ILE A 64 -16.58 -8.69 -4.22
C ILE A 64 -15.37 -8.48 -3.31
N SER A 65 -15.39 -7.43 -2.49
CA SER A 65 -14.31 -7.17 -1.53
C SER A 65 -14.20 -8.29 -0.50
N THR A 66 -15.33 -8.75 0.05
CA THR A 66 -15.37 -9.86 1.01
C THR A 66 -14.83 -11.14 0.41
N LEU A 67 -15.26 -11.50 -0.80
CA LEU A 67 -14.81 -12.71 -1.50
C LEU A 67 -13.31 -12.64 -1.84
N SER A 68 -12.85 -11.48 -2.33
CA SER A 68 -11.44 -11.25 -2.64
C SER A 68 -10.55 -11.38 -1.41
N ILE A 69 -10.96 -10.80 -0.27
CA ILE A 69 -10.22 -10.86 0.99
C ILE A 69 -10.21 -12.29 1.56
N ALA A 70 -11.34 -13.00 1.49
CA ALA A 70 -11.43 -14.38 1.91
C ALA A 70 -10.47 -15.27 1.08
N THR A 71 -10.51 -15.14 -0.24
CA THR A 71 -9.62 -15.87 -1.15
C THR A 71 -8.15 -15.53 -0.89
N ALA A 72 -7.81 -14.24 -0.75
CA ALA A 72 -6.44 -13.81 -0.44
C ALA A 72 -5.96 -14.40 0.91
N SER A 73 -6.84 -14.49 1.90
CA SER A 73 -6.53 -15.10 3.20
C SER A 73 -6.26 -16.60 3.09
N LEU A 74 -7.08 -17.34 2.34
CA LEU A 74 -6.87 -18.76 2.10
C LEU A 74 -5.56 -19.03 1.35
N VAL A 75 -5.29 -18.27 0.30
CA VAL A 75 -4.02 -18.38 -0.45
C VAL A 75 -2.83 -18.08 0.47
N THR A 76 -2.94 -17.06 1.32
CA THR A 76 -1.89 -16.73 2.29
C THR A 76 -1.63 -17.88 3.26
N ILE A 77 -2.68 -18.53 3.77
CA ILE A 77 -2.53 -19.70 4.67
C ILE A 77 -1.78 -20.83 3.95
N VAL A 78 -2.14 -21.12 2.70
CA VAL A 78 -1.47 -22.16 1.91
C VAL A 78 0.00 -21.80 1.68
N ILE A 79 0.29 -20.57 1.29
CA ILE A 79 1.67 -20.11 1.05
C ILE A 79 2.49 -20.14 2.34
N LEU A 80 1.93 -19.73 3.48
CA LEU A 80 2.61 -19.79 4.77
C LEU A 80 2.88 -21.23 5.19
N ALA A 81 1.92 -22.14 5.02
CA ALA A 81 2.11 -23.56 5.30
C ALA A 81 3.23 -24.17 4.45
N LEU A 82 3.25 -23.87 3.15
CA LEU A 82 4.34 -24.28 2.25
C LEU A 82 5.67 -23.60 2.64
N GLY A 83 5.65 -22.33 2.99
CA GLY A 83 6.83 -21.58 3.43
C GLY A 83 7.47 -22.17 4.70
N VAL A 84 6.64 -22.59 5.67
CA VAL A 84 7.13 -23.28 6.87
C VAL A 84 7.75 -24.63 6.53
N LEU A 85 7.13 -25.39 5.61
CA LEU A 85 7.66 -26.67 5.14
C LEU A 85 8.97 -26.52 4.34
N LEU A 86 9.09 -25.43 3.60
CA LEU A 86 10.25 -25.14 2.75
C LEU A 86 11.28 -24.23 3.43
N GLN A 87 11.26 -24.10 4.74
CA GLN A 87 12.16 -23.23 5.50
C GLN A 87 13.62 -23.69 5.31
N SER A 88 14.25 -23.12 4.29
CA SER A 88 15.65 -23.36 3.95
C SER A 88 16.43 -22.04 4.00
N PRO A 89 17.62 -22.01 4.61
CA PRO A 89 18.50 -20.83 4.60
C PRO A 89 18.80 -20.33 3.19
N ALA A 90 18.77 -21.19 2.19
CA ALA A 90 19.01 -20.85 0.79
C ALA A 90 17.91 -19.95 0.19
N LEU A 91 16.70 -19.98 0.74
CA LEU A 91 15.57 -19.16 0.26
C LEU A 91 15.45 -17.80 0.96
N GLN A 92 16.17 -17.58 2.06
CA GLN A 92 16.13 -16.35 2.84
C GLN A 92 16.37 -15.10 1.98
N PRO A 93 17.41 -15.04 1.11
CA PRO A 93 17.62 -13.87 0.26
C PRO A 93 16.47 -13.58 -0.72
N ALA A 94 15.76 -14.62 -1.15
CA ALA A 94 14.58 -14.43 -2.01
C ALA A 94 13.43 -13.81 -1.23
N PHE A 95 13.17 -14.26 -0.01
CA PHE A 95 12.13 -13.70 0.85
C PHE A 95 12.41 -12.24 1.24
N ASP A 96 13.64 -11.88 1.49
CA ASP A 96 14.03 -10.50 1.84
C ASP A 96 13.73 -9.51 0.70
N ASN A 97 13.72 -9.96 -0.56
CA ASN A 97 13.45 -9.15 -1.73
C ASN A 97 11.98 -9.18 -2.21
N VAL A 98 11.15 -10.09 -1.70
CA VAL A 98 9.74 -10.21 -2.14
C VAL A 98 8.94 -8.96 -1.81
N VAL A 99 9.09 -8.40 -0.62
CA VAL A 99 8.33 -7.22 -0.18
C VAL A 99 8.67 -5.99 -1.03
N PRO A 100 9.94 -5.60 -1.21
CA PRO A 100 10.29 -4.50 -2.12
C PRO A 100 9.82 -4.73 -3.55
N ALA A 101 9.93 -5.95 -4.08
CA ALA A 101 9.47 -6.29 -5.43
C ALA A 101 7.95 -6.13 -5.58
N LEU A 102 7.18 -6.56 -4.58
CA LEU A 102 5.74 -6.40 -4.56
C LEU A 102 5.33 -4.93 -4.59
N PHE A 103 5.94 -4.09 -3.74
CA PHE A 103 5.68 -2.65 -3.73
C PHE A 103 6.07 -2.00 -5.07
N GLY A 104 7.18 -2.40 -5.67
CA GLY A 104 7.58 -1.94 -6.99
C GLY A 104 6.55 -2.28 -8.07
N ALA A 105 6.06 -3.51 -8.08
CA ALA A 105 5.04 -3.96 -9.04
C ALA A 105 3.70 -3.22 -8.86
N MET A 106 3.28 -3.00 -7.61
CA MET A 106 2.07 -2.23 -7.32
C MET A 106 2.22 -0.76 -7.74
N ALA A 107 3.33 -0.15 -7.41
CA ALA A 107 3.63 1.23 -7.78
C ALA A 107 3.62 1.43 -9.30
N TYR A 108 4.13 0.46 -10.07
CA TYR A 108 4.14 0.51 -11.53
C TYR A 108 2.74 0.68 -12.13
N LYS A 109 1.71 0.01 -11.59
CA LYS A 109 0.31 0.14 -12.04
C LYS A 109 -0.17 1.60 -11.95
N TYR A 110 0.17 2.30 -10.88
CA TYR A 110 -0.21 3.71 -10.68
C TYR A 110 0.63 4.67 -11.52
N TYR A 111 1.93 4.40 -11.65
CA TYR A 111 2.84 5.27 -12.39
C TYR A 111 2.65 5.19 -13.90
N ARG A 112 2.25 4.02 -14.43
CA ARG A 112 2.09 3.80 -15.87
C ARG A 112 1.14 4.80 -16.53
N LYS A 113 0.05 5.20 -15.87
CA LYS A 113 -0.93 6.17 -16.38
C LYS A 113 -0.40 7.61 -16.40
N ASN A 114 0.48 7.96 -15.47
CA ASN A 114 0.95 9.34 -15.25
C ASN A 114 2.48 9.41 -15.11
N MET A 115 3.20 8.67 -15.95
CA MET A 115 4.65 8.52 -15.88
C MET A 115 5.40 9.86 -15.80
N LYS A 116 4.98 10.84 -16.61
CA LYS A 116 5.61 12.18 -16.64
C LYS A 116 5.49 12.93 -15.32
N ILE A 117 4.41 12.70 -14.57
CA ILE A 117 4.16 13.35 -13.28
C ILE A 117 4.86 12.59 -12.16
N ALA A 118 4.86 11.26 -12.23
CA ALA A 118 5.39 10.37 -11.20
C ALA A 118 6.92 10.24 -11.22
N LEU A 119 7.55 10.42 -12.38
CA LEU A 119 9.00 10.24 -12.56
C LEU A 119 9.81 11.19 -11.66
N TRP A 120 9.41 12.46 -11.58
CA TRP A 120 10.15 13.45 -10.81
C TRP A 120 10.16 13.21 -9.29
N PRO A 121 9.00 12.95 -8.64
CA PRO A 121 9.00 12.56 -7.23
C PRO A 121 9.81 11.29 -6.99
N LEU A 122 9.73 10.31 -7.89
CA LEU A 122 10.43 9.03 -7.77
C LEU A 122 11.94 9.21 -7.83
N VAL A 123 12.46 9.96 -8.82
CA VAL A 123 13.89 10.25 -8.95
C VAL A 123 14.37 11.07 -7.75
N LEU A 124 13.65 12.12 -7.37
CA LEU A 124 14.02 12.98 -6.24
C LEU A 124 14.08 12.17 -4.94
N MET A 125 13.11 11.28 -4.70
CA MET A 125 13.09 10.41 -3.54
C MET A 125 14.21 9.38 -3.58
N SER A 126 14.50 8.77 -4.73
CA SER A 126 15.60 7.81 -4.86
C SER A 126 16.94 8.47 -4.55
N VAL A 127 17.18 9.65 -5.08
CA VAL A 127 18.40 10.43 -4.79
C VAL A 127 18.49 10.79 -3.31
N LEU A 128 17.38 11.23 -2.72
CA LEU A 128 17.30 11.62 -1.32
C LEU A 128 17.57 10.42 -0.38
N PHE A 129 17.00 9.24 -0.69
CA PHE A 129 17.22 8.02 0.09
C PHE A 129 18.63 7.43 -0.07
N ILE A 130 19.33 7.73 -1.15
CA ILE A 130 20.72 7.30 -1.36
C ILE A 130 21.69 8.25 -0.64
N LEU A 131 21.48 9.56 -0.74
CA LEU A 131 22.42 10.56 -0.22
C LEU A 131 22.29 10.82 1.29
N VAL A 132 21.07 10.89 1.81
CA VAL A 132 20.84 11.35 3.19
C VAL A 132 21.15 10.29 4.26
N PRO A 133 20.90 8.97 4.08
CA PRO A 133 21.32 7.98 5.07
C PRO A 133 22.84 7.93 5.28
N GLY A 134 23.61 8.24 4.24
CA GLY A 134 25.06 8.40 4.35
C GLY A 134 25.49 9.54 5.27
N LEU A 135 24.66 10.56 5.45
CA LEU A 135 24.92 11.71 6.31
C LEU A 135 24.32 11.59 7.74
N LEU A 136 23.16 10.95 7.89
CA LEU A 136 22.37 10.96 9.13
C LEU A 136 22.30 9.61 9.86
N GLY A 137 22.84 8.54 9.30
CA GLY A 137 22.96 7.22 9.97
C GLY A 137 21.65 6.47 10.25
N SER A 138 20.47 7.05 9.95
CA SER A 138 19.18 6.41 10.20
C SER A 138 18.15 6.76 9.13
N THR A 139 17.57 5.71 8.53
CA THR A 139 16.53 5.83 7.50
C THR A 139 15.12 6.11 8.07
N SER A 140 14.89 5.77 9.34
CA SER A 140 13.55 5.86 9.95
C SER A 140 13.02 7.29 10.03
N PHE A 141 13.88 8.27 10.25
CA PHE A 141 13.48 9.68 10.30
C PHE A 141 13.11 10.27 8.94
N MET A 142 13.44 9.58 7.84
CA MET A 142 13.20 10.09 6.48
C MET A 142 11.78 9.82 5.97
N ILE A 143 11.01 8.96 6.61
CA ILE A 143 9.66 8.59 6.15
C ILE A 143 8.74 9.81 6.12
N LEU A 144 8.70 10.60 7.17
CA LEU A 144 7.83 11.78 7.26
C LEU A 144 8.23 12.89 6.28
N PRO A 145 9.48 13.38 6.26
CA PRO A 145 9.88 14.41 5.31
C PRO A 145 9.79 13.95 3.86
N SER A 146 10.10 12.69 3.56
CA SER A 146 9.98 12.15 2.21
C SER A 146 8.53 12.13 1.72
N GLY A 147 7.59 11.72 2.57
CA GLY A 147 6.17 11.78 2.26
C GLY A 147 5.68 13.21 2.00
N ALA A 148 6.06 14.16 2.85
CA ALA A 148 5.70 15.57 2.70
C ALA A 148 6.26 16.17 1.39
N ILE A 149 7.52 15.89 1.05
CA ILE A 149 8.15 16.34 -0.19
C ILE A 149 7.46 15.70 -1.41
N ALA A 150 7.16 14.41 -1.38
CA ALA A 150 6.48 13.71 -2.48
C ALA A 150 5.10 14.32 -2.75
N ILE A 151 4.31 14.56 -1.69
CA ILE A 151 3.00 15.19 -1.79
C ILE A 151 3.13 16.63 -2.31
N GLY A 152 4.08 17.41 -1.79
CA GLY A 152 4.33 18.79 -2.22
C GLY A 152 4.69 18.90 -3.70
N VAL A 153 5.60 18.05 -4.18
CA VAL A 153 6.00 18.00 -5.60
C VAL A 153 4.85 17.54 -6.48
N ALA A 154 4.11 16.52 -6.07
CA ALA A 154 2.94 16.04 -6.80
C ALA A 154 1.85 17.10 -6.90
N TYR A 155 1.55 17.80 -5.80
CA TYR A 155 0.56 18.87 -5.76
C TYR A 155 0.97 20.06 -6.63
N PHE A 156 2.22 20.49 -6.58
CA PHE A 156 2.72 21.61 -7.38
C PHE A 156 2.64 21.31 -8.88
N ARG A 157 3.03 20.10 -9.30
CA ARG A 157 2.92 19.66 -10.70
C ARG A 157 1.48 19.48 -11.15
N TYR A 158 0.62 18.93 -10.31
CA TYR A 158 -0.81 18.84 -10.62
C TYR A 158 -1.43 20.21 -10.85
N ARG A 159 -1.11 21.18 -9.99
CA ARG A 159 -1.59 22.56 -10.14
C ARG A 159 -1.07 23.23 -11.41
N ARG A 160 0.18 22.95 -11.80
CA ARG A 160 0.77 23.47 -13.03
C ARG A 160 0.13 22.85 -14.28
N SER A 161 -0.04 21.54 -14.31
CA SER A 161 -0.69 20.82 -15.40
C SER A 161 -2.13 21.29 -15.63
N ARG A 162 -2.86 21.56 -14.54
CA ARG A 162 -4.24 22.07 -14.62
C ARG A 162 -4.32 23.51 -15.21
N LYS A 163 -3.28 24.32 -15.00
CA LYS A 163 -3.21 25.65 -15.61
C LYS A 163 -2.90 25.60 -17.11
N GLU A 164 -2.11 24.63 -17.53
CA GLU A 164 -1.78 24.41 -18.96
C GLU A 164 -2.96 23.85 -19.77
N THR A 165 -3.91 23.15 -19.11
CA THR A 165 -5.11 22.60 -19.76
C THR A 165 -6.27 23.62 -19.78
N ALA A 166 -6.18 24.69 -18.98
CA ALA A 166 -7.20 25.75 -18.88
C ALA A 166 -6.86 27.02 -19.67
N ALA A 167 -5.67 27.07 -20.30
CA ALA A 167 -5.22 28.10 -21.24
C ALA A 167 -5.23 27.55 -22.68
#